data_4a031f00ed25bb8725cff03e5f723efb
#
_entry.id   4a031f00ed25bb8725cff03e5f723efb
#
_cell.length_a   1.000
_cell.length_b   1.000
_cell.length_c   1.000
_cell.angle_alpha   90.00
_cell.angle_beta   90.00
_cell.angle_gamma   90.00
#
_symmetry.space_group_name_H-M   'P 1'
#
loop_
_entity.id
_entity.type
_entity.pdbx_description
1 polymer ?
#
loop_
_entity_poly.entity_id
_entity_poly.type
_entity_poly.pdbx_seq_one_letter_code
_entity_poly.pdbx_strand_id
1 'polypeptide(L)'
;LQEVLKHENDTIEGKRLAISGYGNVGWGIMKKAAMLGAKVTYFAGPDGYVHDPDGVITDEKLNFILEMRAKDPMHCKPYADKFGCEFVPGAKCWGVKDVDVYMPAATQNDVKMESAEKIAASGVKYYIEVANMPTTNDALNYLREQKHMIVAPSKAVNAGGVGVSGLEMSQNSERLSWSAEEVDAQLH
;
A
#
# COMPACT_ATOMS: atom_id res chain seq x y z
N LEU A 1 -0.42 10.05 1.09
CA LEU A 1 -1.89 10.01 1.07
C LEU A 1 -2.49 11.10 1.96
N GLN A 2 -2.08 11.26 3.23
CA GLN A 2 -2.64 12.28 4.14
C GLN A 2 -2.61 13.70 3.54
N GLU A 3 -1.49 14.13 2.94
CA GLU A 3 -1.38 15.46 2.32
C GLU A 3 -2.34 15.62 1.13
N VAL A 4 -2.48 14.58 0.30
CA VAL A 4 -3.47 14.58 -0.80
C VAL A 4 -4.88 14.75 -0.27
N LEU A 5 -5.24 14.00 0.80
CA LEU A 5 -6.57 14.10 1.41
C LEU A 5 -6.84 15.47 2.02
N LYS A 6 -5.84 16.08 2.69
CA LYS A 6 -5.97 17.46 3.22
C LYS A 6 -6.29 18.48 2.12
N HIS A 7 -5.61 18.39 0.97
CA HIS A 7 -5.90 19.25 -0.18
C HIS A 7 -7.31 19.08 -0.72
N GLU A 8 -7.86 17.88 -0.60
CA GLU A 8 -9.23 17.56 -1.03
C GLU A 8 -10.29 17.82 0.05
N ASN A 9 -9.93 18.38 1.20
CA ASN A 9 -10.78 18.49 2.37
C ASN A 9 -11.41 17.17 2.80
N ASP A 10 -10.62 16.08 2.71
CA ASP A 10 -11.00 14.71 3.02
C ASP A 10 -10.12 14.15 4.16
N THR A 11 -10.53 13.04 4.76
CA THR A 11 -9.82 12.40 5.85
C THR A 11 -9.43 10.97 5.50
N ILE A 12 -8.36 10.47 6.13
CA ILE A 12 -7.94 9.08 6.00
C ILE A 12 -8.78 8.13 6.86
N GLU A 13 -9.40 8.65 7.91
CA GLU A 13 -10.23 7.86 8.81
C GLU A 13 -11.39 7.20 8.07
N GLY A 14 -11.58 5.90 8.28
CA GLY A 14 -12.60 5.10 7.63
C GLY A 14 -12.31 4.70 6.18
N LYS A 15 -11.25 5.19 5.53
CA LYS A 15 -10.91 4.83 4.15
C LYS A 15 -10.57 3.35 4.03
N ARG A 16 -11.04 2.73 2.95
CA ARG A 16 -10.78 1.34 2.58
C ARG A 16 -9.72 1.32 1.49
N LEU A 17 -8.65 0.59 1.75
CA LEU A 17 -7.49 0.52 0.87
C LEU A 17 -7.37 -0.86 0.23
N ALA A 18 -7.03 -0.88 -1.06
CA ALA A 18 -6.55 -2.07 -1.75
C ALA A 18 -5.07 -1.90 -2.09
N ILE A 19 -4.25 -2.86 -1.70
CA ILE A 19 -2.81 -2.82 -1.92
C ILE A 19 -2.33 -4.04 -2.70
N SER A 20 -1.28 -3.91 -3.49
CA SER A 20 -0.51 -5.06 -3.95
C SER A 20 0.75 -5.22 -3.12
N GLY A 21 1.07 -6.49 -2.82
CA GLY A 21 2.22 -6.83 -1.99
C GLY A 21 1.96 -6.69 -0.48
N TYR A 22 2.48 -7.66 0.26
CA TYR A 22 2.46 -7.69 1.72
C TYR A 22 3.88 -7.87 2.32
N GLY A 23 4.88 -7.47 1.55
CA GLY A 23 6.27 -7.34 2.00
C GLY A 23 6.44 -6.21 3.04
N ASN A 24 7.66 -5.75 3.25
CA ASN A 24 7.94 -4.68 4.23
C ASN A 24 7.10 -3.43 3.99
N VAL A 25 7.00 -3.00 2.73
CA VAL A 25 6.25 -1.80 2.35
C VAL A 25 4.75 -2.01 2.56
N GLY A 26 4.19 -3.12 2.05
CA GLY A 26 2.76 -3.45 2.21
C GLY A 26 2.37 -3.59 3.68
N TRP A 27 3.18 -4.28 4.49
CA TRP A 27 2.96 -4.38 5.93
C TRP A 27 3.03 -3.02 6.63
N GLY A 28 3.99 -2.17 6.25
CA GLY A 28 4.10 -0.80 6.76
C GLY A 28 2.85 0.04 6.45
N ILE A 29 2.29 -0.09 5.24
CA ILE A 29 1.01 0.54 4.87
C ILE A 29 -0.11 0.04 5.78
N MET A 30 -0.25 -1.28 5.95
CA MET A 30 -1.30 -1.88 6.80
C MET A 30 -1.21 -1.34 8.23
N LYS A 31 -0.03 -1.37 8.83
CA LYS A 31 0.22 -0.87 10.19
C LYS A 31 -0.12 0.62 10.32
N LYS A 32 0.40 1.45 9.41
CA LYS A 32 0.16 2.90 9.48
C LYS A 32 -1.29 3.25 9.17
N ALA A 33 -1.93 2.56 8.23
CA ALA A 33 -3.35 2.73 7.94
C ALA A 33 -4.22 2.45 9.17
N ALA A 34 -3.98 1.32 9.85
CA ALA A 34 -4.70 0.97 11.09
C ALA A 34 -4.53 2.04 12.17
N MET A 35 -3.31 2.55 12.38
CA MET A 35 -3.02 3.64 13.34
C MET A 35 -3.76 4.93 13.01
N LEU A 36 -4.05 5.19 11.74
CA LEU A 36 -4.72 6.40 11.25
C LEU A 36 -6.23 6.22 11.04
N GLY A 37 -6.80 5.09 11.48
CA GLY A 37 -8.22 4.79 11.38
C GLY A 37 -8.69 4.34 10.00
N ALA A 38 -7.77 4.05 9.08
CA ALA A 38 -8.08 3.45 7.78
C ALA A 38 -7.96 1.93 7.82
N LYS A 39 -8.50 1.24 6.79
CA LYS A 39 -8.53 -0.21 6.71
C LYS A 39 -7.95 -0.70 5.39
N VAL A 40 -6.96 -1.58 5.44
CA VAL A 40 -6.59 -2.36 4.25
C VAL A 40 -7.53 -3.55 4.15
N THR A 41 -8.51 -3.44 3.25
CA THR A 41 -9.54 -4.48 3.05
C THR A 41 -9.18 -5.47 1.95
N TYR A 42 -8.26 -5.10 1.06
CA TYR A 42 -7.74 -5.99 0.02
C TYR A 42 -6.22 -5.94 0.00
N PHE A 43 -5.60 -7.10 -0.04
CA PHE A 43 -4.18 -7.18 -0.34
C PHE A 43 -3.87 -8.37 -1.25
N ALA A 44 -2.95 -8.18 -2.19
CA ALA A 44 -2.61 -9.18 -3.20
C ALA A 44 -1.18 -9.70 -3.01
N GLY A 45 -1.03 -10.99 -3.22
CA GLY A 45 0.24 -11.69 -3.35
C GLY A 45 0.45 -12.27 -4.77
N PRO A 46 1.51 -13.04 -4.96
CA PRO A 46 1.74 -13.74 -6.23
C PRO A 46 0.69 -14.81 -6.53
N ASP A 47 0.09 -15.41 -5.50
CA ASP A 47 -0.89 -16.50 -5.59
C ASP A 47 -2.35 -16.02 -5.80
N GLY A 48 -2.62 -14.73 -5.57
CA GLY A 48 -3.96 -14.17 -5.67
C GLY A 48 -4.16 -12.97 -4.76
N TYR A 49 -5.40 -12.68 -4.37
CA TYR A 49 -5.67 -11.66 -3.39
C TYR A 49 -6.61 -12.14 -2.27
N VAL A 50 -6.49 -11.50 -1.12
CA VAL A 50 -7.37 -11.67 0.03
C VAL A 50 -8.30 -10.47 0.12
N HIS A 51 -9.59 -10.73 0.41
CA HIS A 51 -10.57 -9.72 0.79
C HIS A 51 -10.94 -9.93 2.27
N ASP A 52 -10.53 -9.00 3.11
CA ASP A 52 -10.88 -8.94 4.53
C ASP A 52 -11.78 -7.70 4.74
N PRO A 53 -13.10 -7.86 4.85
CA PRO A 53 -14.02 -6.73 4.97
C PRO A 53 -13.83 -5.94 6.27
N ASP A 54 -13.33 -6.57 7.33
CA ASP A 54 -12.99 -5.90 8.59
C ASP A 54 -11.69 -5.12 8.50
N GLY A 55 -10.84 -5.51 7.55
CA GLY A 55 -9.51 -4.95 7.30
C GLY A 55 -8.42 -5.49 8.22
N VAL A 56 -7.18 -5.28 7.80
CA VAL A 56 -5.98 -5.63 8.57
C VAL A 56 -5.71 -4.52 9.59
N ILE A 57 -6.43 -4.54 10.72
CA ILE A 57 -6.41 -3.46 11.71
C ILE A 57 -5.97 -3.89 13.11
N THR A 58 -5.85 -5.18 13.38
CA THR A 58 -5.44 -5.70 14.69
C THR A 58 -3.98 -6.15 14.69
N ASP A 59 -3.35 -6.07 15.87
CA ASP A 59 -1.98 -6.58 16.05
C ASP A 59 -1.87 -8.06 15.71
N GLU A 60 -2.89 -8.86 15.99
CA GLU A 60 -2.92 -10.29 15.63
C GLU A 60 -2.82 -10.47 14.10
N LYS A 61 -3.62 -9.74 13.33
CA LYS A 61 -3.59 -9.79 11.85
C LYS A 61 -2.25 -9.31 11.30
N LEU A 62 -1.73 -8.20 11.83
CA LEU A 62 -0.42 -7.64 11.44
C LEU A 62 0.74 -8.58 11.74
N ASN A 63 0.76 -9.18 12.92
CA ASN A 63 1.79 -10.15 13.32
C ASN A 63 1.70 -11.43 12.49
N PHE A 64 0.49 -11.90 12.21
CA PHE A 64 0.31 -13.07 11.36
C PHE A 64 0.87 -12.86 9.94
N ILE A 65 0.72 -11.68 9.36
CA ILE A 65 1.32 -11.36 8.06
C ILE A 65 2.85 -11.45 8.13
N LEU A 66 3.48 -10.98 9.23
CA LEU A 66 4.93 -11.13 9.41
C LEU A 66 5.36 -12.60 9.49
N GLU A 67 4.65 -13.40 10.27
CA GLU A 67 4.92 -14.83 10.41
C GLU A 67 4.70 -15.60 9.10
N MET A 68 3.59 -15.30 8.42
CA MET A 68 3.24 -15.91 7.14
C MET A 68 4.31 -15.67 6.09
N ARG A 69 4.72 -14.42 5.90
CA ARG A 69 5.74 -14.07 4.90
C ARG A 69 7.14 -14.58 5.26
N ALA A 70 7.45 -14.75 6.55
CA ALA A 70 8.72 -15.34 6.98
C ALA A 70 8.80 -16.84 6.64
N LYS A 71 7.67 -17.53 6.63
CA LYS A 71 7.56 -18.95 6.25
C LYS A 71 7.46 -19.11 4.74
N ASP A 72 6.59 -18.34 4.10
CA ASP A 72 6.34 -18.40 2.67
C ASP A 72 5.89 -17.02 2.13
N PRO A 73 6.79 -16.27 1.47
CA PRO A 73 6.48 -14.96 0.94
C PRO A 73 5.64 -14.99 -0.35
N MET A 74 5.38 -16.18 -0.90
CA MET A 74 4.69 -16.33 -2.20
C MET A 74 3.20 -16.56 -2.07
N HIS A 75 2.69 -16.92 -0.88
CA HIS A 75 1.29 -17.27 -0.69
C HIS A 75 0.63 -16.44 0.41
N CYS A 76 -0.42 -15.70 0.04
CA CYS A 76 -1.25 -14.95 1.00
C CYS A 76 -2.52 -15.74 1.44
N LYS A 77 -2.84 -16.85 0.78
CA LYS A 77 -3.97 -17.72 1.13
C LYS A 77 -4.02 -18.12 2.61
N PRO A 78 -2.90 -18.44 3.32
CA PRO A 78 -2.96 -18.81 4.72
C PRO A 78 -3.59 -17.76 5.65
N TYR A 79 -3.52 -16.46 5.27
CA TYR A 79 -4.23 -15.41 5.99
C TYR A 79 -5.75 -15.58 5.89
N ALA A 80 -6.24 -15.80 4.67
CA ALA A 80 -7.67 -16.02 4.45
C ALA A 80 -8.20 -17.25 5.19
N ASP A 81 -7.43 -18.34 5.17
CA ASP A 81 -7.77 -19.58 5.89
C ASP A 81 -7.85 -19.36 7.41
N LYS A 82 -6.92 -18.57 7.99
CA LYS A 82 -6.89 -18.30 9.44
C LYS A 82 -8.02 -17.39 9.89
N PHE A 83 -8.30 -16.33 9.14
CA PHE A 83 -9.25 -15.29 9.55
C PHE A 83 -10.64 -15.43 8.91
N GLY A 84 -10.88 -16.50 8.15
CA GLY A 84 -12.16 -16.76 7.50
C GLY A 84 -12.50 -15.74 6.41
N CYS A 85 -11.50 -15.19 5.75
CA CYS A 85 -11.64 -14.20 4.70
C CYS A 85 -11.76 -14.84 3.31
N GLU A 86 -12.26 -14.08 2.34
CA GLU A 86 -12.28 -14.51 0.95
C GLU A 86 -10.87 -14.52 0.36
N PHE A 87 -10.55 -15.58 -0.39
CA PHE A 87 -9.33 -15.66 -1.20
C PHE A 87 -9.68 -15.93 -2.66
N VAL A 88 -9.16 -15.10 -3.55
CA VAL A 88 -9.37 -15.24 -5.00
C VAL A 88 -8.03 -15.60 -5.65
N PRO A 89 -7.86 -16.87 -6.06
CA PRO A 89 -6.59 -17.33 -6.61
C PRO A 89 -6.29 -16.75 -7.99
N GLY A 90 -5.01 -16.46 -8.25
CA GLY A 90 -4.50 -16.02 -9.55
C GLY A 90 -4.98 -14.65 -10.02
N ALA A 91 -5.75 -13.93 -9.22
CA ALA A 91 -6.30 -12.62 -9.55
C ALA A 91 -5.56 -11.48 -8.86
N LYS A 92 -5.60 -10.29 -9.46
CA LYS A 92 -5.15 -9.03 -8.85
C LYS A 92 -6.34 -8.31 -8.21
N CYS A 93 -6.10 -7.56 -7.15
CA CYS A 93 -7.15 -6.78 -6.47
C CYS A 93 -7.49 -5.45 -7.17
N TRP A 94 -7.24 -5.34 -8.46
CA TRP A 94 -7.52 -4.14 -9.24
C TRP A 94 -8.93 -4.17 -9.82
N GLY A 95 -9.69 -3.10 -9.60
CA GLY A 95 -11.09 -2.99 -10.02
C GLY A 95 -12.08 -3.65 -9.06
N VAL A 96 -11.66 -4.05 -7.84
CA VAL A 96 -12.56 -4.52 -6.80
C VAL A 96 -13.48 -3.39 -6.30
N LYS A 97 -14.62 -3.78 -5.73
CA LYS A 97 -15.62 -2.85 -5.22
C LYS A 97 -15.28 -2.37 -3.79
N ASP A 98 -15.95 -1.31 -3.38
CA ASP A 98 -15.87 -0.80 -2.00
C ASP A 98 -14.46 -0.43 -1.54
N VAL A 99 -13.68 0.18 -2.43
CA VAL A 99 -12.33 0.69 -2.19
C VAL A 99 -12.31 2.20 -2.44
N ASP A 100 -11.65 2.92 -1.57
CA ASP A 100 -11.49 4.38 -1.65
C ASP A 100 -10.12 4.77 -2.20
N VAL A 101 -9.11 3.90 -2.00
CA VAL A 101 -7.72 4.14 -2.37
C VAL A 101 -7.06 2.87 -2.92
N TYR A 102 -6.43 2.96 -4.07
CA TYR A 102 -5.50 1.92 -4.56
C TYR A 102 -4.05 2.31 -4.31
N MET A 103 -3.27 1.37 -3.77
CA MET A 103 -1.86 1.58 -3.44
C MET A 103 -0.99 0.40 -3.95
N PRO A 104 -0.47 0.45 -5.17
CA PRO A 104 0.45 -0.57 -5.66
C PRO A 104 1.78 -0.49 -4.89
N ALA A 105 2.10 -1.54 -4.14
CA ALA A 105 3.25 -1.62 -3.25
C ALA A 105 4.11 -2.89 -3.43
N ALA A 106 3.88 -3.65 -4.51
CA ALA A 106 4.61 -4.89 -4.79
C ALA A 106 5.88 -4.65 -5.62
N THR A 107 5.76 -4.71 -6.93
CA THR A 107 6.89 -4.70 -7.86
C THR A 107 6.71 -3.67 -8.96
N GLN A 108 7.81 -3.40 -9.67
CA GLN A 108 7.79 -2.58 -10.87
C GLN A 108 6.87 -3.21 -11.93
N ASN A 109 6.11 -2.35 -12.64
CA ASN A 109 5.18 -2.75 -13.71
C ASN A 109 4.10 -3.77 -13.28
N ASP A 110 3.69 -3.74 -12.01
CA ASP A 110 2.60 -4.56 -11.48
C ASP A 110 1.24 -4.18 -12.08
N VAL A 111 1.04 -2.88 -12.34
CA VAL A 111 -0.18 -2.33 -12.95
C VAL A 111 0.07 -2.03 -14.43
N LYS A 112 -0.52 -2.83 -15.29
CA LYS A 112 -0.54 -2.67 -16.76
C LYS A 112 -1.87 -2.07 -17.21
N MET A 113 -2.01 -1.78 -18.51
CA MET A 113 -3.19 -1.12 -19.07
C MET A 113 -4.50 -1.82 -18.68
N GLU A 114 -4.58 -3.15 -18.80
CA GLU A 114 -5.78 -3.91 -18.42
C GLU A 114 -6.20 -3.66 -16.94
N SER A 115 -5.21 -3.59 -16.05
CA SER A 115 -5.45 -3.29 -14.63
C SER A 115 -5.85 -1.82 -14.43
N ALA A 116 -5.25 -0.90 -15.17
CA ALA A 116 -5.58 0.51 -15.11
C ALA A 116 -7.01 0.81 -15.57
N GLU A 117 -7.47 0.12 -16.61
CA GLU A 117 -8.86 0.21 -17.08
C GLU A 117 -9.85 -0.26 -16.01
N LYS A 118 -9.56 -1.37 -15.33
CA LYS A 118 -10.37 -1.89 -14.21
C LYS A 118 -10.38 -0.91 -13.03
N ILE A 119 -9.22 -0.33 -12.69
CA ILE A 119 -9.09 0.70 -11.65
C ILE A 119 -9.94 1.92 -11.99
N ALA A 120 -9.82 2.46 -13.20
CA ALA A 120 -10.60 3.61 -13.64
C ALA A 120 -12.11 3.34 -13.64
N ALA A 121 -12.51 2.15 -14.12
CA ALA A 121 -13.91 1.73 -14.15
C ALA A 121 -14.52 1.51 -12.76
N SER A 122 -13.72 1.29 -11.71
CA SER A 122 -14.20 1.16 -10.34
C SER A 122 -14.69 2.49 -9.73
N GLY A 123 -14.33 3.62 -10.35
CA GLY A 123 -14.67 4.96 -9.86
C GLY A 123 -13.87 5.41 -8.65
N VAL A 124 -12.78 4.72 -8.30
CA VAL A 124 -11.90 5.11 -7.19
C VAL A 124 -11.33 6.51 -7.40
N LYS A 125 -11.29 7.31 -6.34
CA LYS A 125 -10.79 8.68 -6.41
C LYS A 125 -9.26 8.77 -6.26
N TYR A 126 -8.65 7.91 -5.46
CA TYR A 126 -7.24 8.03 -5.10
C TYR A 126 -6.41 6.84 -5.58
N TYR A 127 -5.40 7.12 -6.38
CA TYR A 127 -4.40 6.16 -6.83
C TYR A 127 -3.00 6.62 -6.40
N ILE A 128 -2.37 5.90 -5.48
CA ILE A 128 -1.15 6.31 -4.79
C ILE A 128 -0.04 5.30 -5.08
N GLU A 129 0.91 5.65 -5.94
CA GLU A 129 2.04 4.77 -6.28
C GLU A 129 3.04 4.68 -5.12
N VAL A 130 3.16 3.52 -4.50
CA VAL A 130 4.08 3.32 -3.36
C VAL A 130 5.37 2.63 -3.78
N ALA A 131 5.30 1.55 -4.56
CA ALA A 131 6.49 0.90 -5.10
C ALA A 131 7.21 1.79 -6.13
N ASN A 132 8.44 1.45 -6.46
CA ASN A 132 9.18 2.13 -7.52
C ASN A 132 8.59 1.75 -8.89
N MET A 133 8.07 2.74 -9.62
CA MET A 133 7.47 2.57 -10.96
C MET A 133 6.52 1.36 -11.03
N PRO A 134 5.49 1.27 -10.15
CA PRO A 134 4.62 0.10 -10.12
C PRO A 134 3.68 0.02 -11.32
N THR A 135 3.47 1.14 -12.01
CA THR A 135 2.56 1.29 -13.13
C THR A 135 3.35 1.50 -14.42
N THR A 136 2.99 0.83 -15.49
CA THR A 136 3.59 1.08 -16.81
C THR A 136 3.25 2.51 -17.28
N ASN A 137 4.12 3.11 -18.10
CA ASN A 137 3.96 4.52 -18.49
C ASN A 137 2.64 4.80 -19.23
N ASP A 138 2.21 3.90 -20.09
CA ASP A 138 0.95 3.97 -20.82
C ASP A 138 -0.25 3.91 -19.86
N ALA A 139 -0.23 2.97 -18.92
CA ALA A 139 -1.25 2.82 -17.89
C ALA A 139 -1.29 4.04 -16.93
N LEU A 140 -0.13 4.57 -16.55
CA LEU A 140 -0.06 5.75 -15.69
C LEU A 140 -0.62 7.00 -16.37
N ASN A 141 -0.30 7.20 -17.66
CA ASN A 141 -0.85 8.31 -18.43
C ASN A 141 -2.37 8.17 -18.55
N TYR A 142 -2.87 6.97 -18.85
CA TYR A 142 -4.30 6.69 -18.89
C TYR A 142 -5.00 7.02 -17.58
N LEU A 143 -4.44 6.61 -16.42
CA LEU A 143 -5.02 6.92 -15.11
C LEU A 143 -5.03 8.44 -14.81
N ARG A 144 -3.97 9.16 -15.21
CA ARG A 144 -3.88 10.61 -15.03
C ARG A 144 -4.90 11.41 -15.86
N GLU A 145 -5.34 10.87 -16.97
CA GLU A 145 -6.36 11.47 -17.82
C GLU A 145 -7.78 11.33 -17.24
N GLN A 146 -7.98 10.46 -16.25
CA GLN A 146 -9.28 10.27 -15.61
C GLN A 146 -9.60 11.45 -14.69
N LYS A 147 -10.58 12.29 -15.08
CA LYS A 147 -10.95 13.54 -14.39
C LYS A 147 -11.37 13.35 -12.91
N HIS A 148 -11.86 12.15 -12.57
CA HIS A 148 -12.33 11.84 -11.21
C HIS A 148 -11.22 11.33 -10.31
N MET A 149 -10.03 11.04 -10.86
CA MET A 149 -8.94 10.36 -10.15
C MET A 149 -7.79 11.32 -9.83
N ILE A 150 -7.27 11.19 -8.62
CA ILE A 150 -6.06 11.86 -8.17
C ILE A 150 -4.95 10.82 -8.11
N VAL A 151 -3.92 11.01 -8.93
CA VAL A 151 -2.77 10.12 -9.04
C VAL A 151 -1.56 10.74 -8.36
N ALA A 152 -1.09 10.15 -7.27
CA ALA A 152 0.15 10.54 -6.61
C ALA A 152 1.31 9.67 -7.12
N PRO A 153 2.34 10.29 -7.75
CA PRO A 153 3.44 9.55 -8.37
C PRO A 153 4.40 8.96 -7.34
N SER A 154 5.00 7.83 -7.68
CA SER A 154 5.94 7.10 -6.82
C SER A 154 7.08 7.95 -6.25
N LYS A 155 7.66 8.84 -7.07
CA LYS A 155 8.75 9.74 -6.65
C LYS A 155 8.38 10.66 -5.47
N ALA A 156 7.12 11.05 -5.35
CA ALA A 156 6.64 11.86 -4.24
C ALA A 156 6.22 11.01 -3.04
N VAL A 157 5.71 9.79 -3.30
CA VAL A 157 5.12 8.93 -2.27
C VAL A 157 6.17 8.14 -1.49
N ASN A 158 7.22 7.66 -2.17
CA ASN A 158 8.22 6.76 -1.57
C ASN A 158 9.52 7.45 -1.13
N ALA A 159 9.57 8.77 -1.13
CA ALA A 159 10.74 9.56 -0.75
C ALA A 159 11.17 9.35 0.72
N GLY A 160 10.25 8.96 1.61
CA GLY A 160 10.56 8.73 3.03
C GLY A 160 11.63 7.67 3.27
N GLY A 161 11.61 6.58 2.50
CA GLY A 161 12.65 5.54 2.61
C GLY A 161 14.06 6.04 2.27
N VAL A 162 14.17 6.92 1.28
CA VAL A 162 15.44 7.58 0.92
C VAL A 162 15.86 8.56 2.01
N GLY A 163 14.92 9.29 2.61
CA GLY A 163 15.16 10.16 3.75
C GLY A 163 15.77 9.40 4.93
N VAL A 164 15.15 8.29 5.32
CA VAL A 164 15.67 7.42 6.40
C VAL A 164 17.08 6.90 6.07
N SER A 165 17.32 6.46 4.84
CA SER A 165 18.66 6.02 4.42
C SER A 165 19.71 7.14 4.51
N GLY A 166 19.33 8.37 4.19
CA GLY A 166 20.20 9.55 4.37
C GLY A 166 20.54 9.79 5.84
N LEU A 167 19.56 9.69 6.74
CA LEU A 167 19.78 9.81 8.19
C LEU A 167 20.65 8.66 8.73
N GLU A 168 20.46 7.44 8.25
CA GLU A 168 21.28 6.28 8.60
C GLU A 168 22.75 6.48 8.18
N MET A 169 22.99 7.03 7.00
CA MET A 169 24.35 7.38 6.54
C MET A 169 24.97 8.46 7.44
N SER A 170 24.21 9.45 7.89
CA SER A 170 24.67 10.49 8.81
C SER A 170 25.04 9.88 10.17
N GLN A 171 24.17 9.04 10.76
CA GLN A 171 24.46 8.31 12.00
C GLN A 171 25.77 7.51 11.90
N ASN A 172 25.94 6.77 10.81
CA ASN A 172 27.14 5.96 10.59
C ASN A 172 28.41 6.84 10.47
N SER A 173 28.31 7.97 9.78
CA SER A 173 29.41 8.94 9.62
C SER A 173 29.80 9.57 10.96
N GLU A 174 28.83 9.93 11.78
CA GLU A 174 29.01 10.57 13.10
C GLU A 174 29.25 9.55 14.22
N ARG A 175 29.13 8.21 13.91
CA ARG A 175 29.20 7.13 14.90
C ARG A 175 28.22 7.28 16.07
N LEU A 176 27.03 7.80 15.75
CA LEU A 176 25.93 7.99 16.70
C LEU A 176 24.87 6.91 16.47
N SER A 177 24.00 6.72 17.46
CA SER A 177 22.77 5.94 17.34
C SER A 177 21.62 6.80 17.82
N TRP A 178 20.67 7.09 16.93
CA TRP A 178 19.46 7.82 17.26
C TRP A 178 18.33 6.85 17.59
N SER A 179 17.44 7.26 18.49
CA SER A 179 16.20 6.53 18.75
C SER A 179 15.24 6.64 17.56
N ALA A 180 14.21 5.80 17.53
CA ALA A 180 13.18 5.88 16.51
C ALA A 180 12.45 7.23 16.53
N GLU A 181 12.24 7.80 17.71
CA GLU A 181 11.60 9.09 17.92
C GLU A 181 12.46 10.24 17.37
N GLU A 182 13.78 10.18 17.57
CA GLU A 182 14.71 11.17 17.01
C GLU A 182 14.74 11.13 15.49
N VAL A 183 14.74 9.93 14.90
CA VAL A 183 14.67 9.75 13.44
C VAL A 183 13.34 10.27 12.89
N ASP A 184 12.22 9.94 13.53
CA ASP A 184 10.89 10.42 13.11
C ASP A 184 10.80 11.95 13.18
N ALA A 185 11.36 12.58 14.22
CA ALA A 185 11.40 14.03 14.33
C ALA A 185 12.23 14.74 13.26
N GLN A 186 13.24 14.09 12.71
CA GLN A 186 14.07 14.65 11.62
C GLN A 186 13.43 14.46 10.23
N LEU A 187 12.46 13.55 10.09
CA LEU A 187 11.73 13.33 8.85
C LEU A 187 10.55 14.28 8.64
N HIS A 188 10.11 14.95 9.68
CA HIS A 188 8.99 15.90 9.71
C HIS A 188 9.46 17.34 9.90
#